data_35dab24be0b8a19a20b6f077a230c962
#
_entry.id   35dab24be0b8a19a20b6f077a230c962
#
_cell.length_a   1.000
_cell.length_b   1.000
_cell.length_c   1.000
_cell.angle_alpha   90.00
_cell.angle_beta   90.00
_cell.angle_gamma   90.00
#
_symmetry.space_group_name_H-M   'P 1'
#
loop_
_entity.id
_entity.type
_entity.pdbx_description
1 polymer ?
#
loop_
_entity_poly.entity_id
_entity_poly.type
_entity_poly.pdbx_seq_one_letter_code
_entity_poly.pdbx_strand_id
1 'polypeptide(L)'
;MKESAKKVEETSQKDIHLYTAPTMNGWKPIIFLEEAGIEYDLTYVDFSKKEQKDKDYIENINPNGRIPSIIDHSNNDFCVFESGAILWYLAEKYNRFLPKNANEKSI
;
A
#
# COMPACT_ATOMS: atom_id res chain seq x y z
N MET A 1 10.06 -2.82 -18.35
CA MET A 1 10.33 -3.16 -18.27
C MET A 1 10.08 -3.24 -18.51
N LYS A 2 9.84 -3.32 -18.39
CA LYS A 2 9.84 -3.62 -18.31
C LYS A 2 9.57 -4.17 -18.65
N GLU A 3 9.31 -4.46 -18.68
CA GLU A 3 9.32 -5.18 -18.76
C GLU A 3 9.39 -5.75 -18.72
N SER A 4 9.50 -6.09 -18.70
CA SER A 4 9.74 -6.88 -18.39
C SER A 4 9.52 -7.16 -17.99
N ALA A 5 9.50 -7.21 -17.69
CA ALA A 5 9.41 -7.73 -17.03
C ALA A 5 8.54 -7.80 -17.05
N LYS A 6 8.32 -7.63 -17.21
CA LYS A 6 7.64 -7.92 -17.06
C LYS A 6 7.08 -8.62 -17.30
N LYS A 7 7.15 -9.06 -17.64
CA LYS A 7 6.69 -9.90 -17.80
C LYS A 7 6.59 -10.95 -17.32
N VAL A 8 7.15 -11.27 -17.13
CA VAL A 8 7.17 -12.28 -16.45
C VAL A 8 6.64 -12.28 -15.23
N GLU A 9 6.89 -11.64 -14.64
CA GLU A 9 6.47 -11.51 -13.56
C GLU A 9 5.24 -11.09 -13.42
N GLU A 10 4.80 -10.62 -14.27
CA GLU A 10 3.53 -10.18 -14.34
C GLU A 10 2.58 -11.19 -13.98
N THR A 11 2.98 -12.35 -14.12
CA THR A 11 2.08 -13.43 -13.84
C THR A 11 1.87 -13.67 -12.37
N SER A 12 2.61 -12.97 -11.52
CA SER A 12 2.51 -13.22 -10.10
C SER A 12 2.16 -11.93 -9.37
N GLN A 13 0.95 -11.45 -9.66
CA GLN A 13 0.44 -10.29 -8.95
C GLN A 13 0.39 -10.59 -7.46
N LYS A 14 0.93 -9.70 -6.66
CA LYS A 14 0.89 -9.84 -5.21
C LYS A 14 -0.47 -9.44 -4.69
N ASP A 15 -0.80 -9.89 -3.49
CA ASP A 15 -2.07 -9.51 -2.88
C ASP A 15 -2.11 -8.02 -2.62
N ILE A 16 -1.02 -7.44 -2.18
CA ILE A 16 -0.96 -6.03 -1.83
C ILE A 16 -0.25 -5.24 -2.90
N HIS A 17 -0.86 -4.18 -3.36
CA HIS A 17 -0.23 -3.24 -4.29
C HIS A 17 -0.17 -1.88 -3.60
N LEU A 18 1.02 -1.37 -3.41
CA LEU A 18 1.24 -0.11 -2.72
C LEU A 18 1.53 1.01 -3.72
N TYR A 19 0.80 2.10 -3.56
CA TYR A 19 1.01 3.32 -4.34
C TYR A 19 1.57 4.37 -3.40
N THR A 20 2.80 4.80 -3.62
CA THR A 20 3.45 5.69 -2.67
C THR A 20 4.51 6.55 -3.35
N ALA A 21 5.18 7.37 -2.55
CA ALA A 21 6.25 8.25 -3.01
C ALA A 21 7.24 8.41 -1.85
N PRO A 22 8.47 8.89 -2.14
CA PRO A 22 9.51 9.00 -1.11
C PRO A 22 9.28 10.22 -0.21
N THR A 23 8.23 10.18 0.57
CA THR A 23 7.90 11.19 1.56
C THR A 23 7.84 10.52 2.91
N MET A 24 7.79 11.32 3.98
CA MET A 24 7.72 10.75 5.31
C MET A 24 6.54 9.79 5.46
N ASN A 25 5.36 10.22 5.02
CA ASN A 25 4.18 9.36 5.13
C ASN A 25 4.25 8.18 4.14
N GLY A 26 4.89 8.40 3.00
CA GLY A 26 5.00 7.36 2.00
C GLY A 26 5.92 6.22 2.39
N TRP A 27 6.91 6.49 3.24
CA TRP A 27 7.83 5.47 3.71
C TRP A 27 7.21 4.53 4.74
N LYS A 28 6.20 4.99 5.48
CA LYS A 28 5.64 4.21 6.58
C LYS A 28 5.13 2.84 6.15
N PRO A 29 4.29 2.73 5.11
CA PRO A 29 3.84 1.39 4.71
C PRO A 29 4.94 0.54 4.12
N ILE A 30 5.94 1.15 3.47
CA ILE A 30 7.08 0.39 2.95
C ILE A 30 7.80 -0.28 4.11
N ILE A 31 8.10 0.48 5.15
CA ILE A 31 8.83 -0.05 6.30
C ILE A 31 8.03 -1.20 6.93
N PHE A 32 6.72 -1.00 7.08
CA PHE A 32 5.88 -2.04 7.66
C PHE A 32 5.93 -3.33 6.85
N LEU A 33 5.74 -3.20 5.53
CA LEU A 33 5.70 -4.39 4.66
C LEU A 33 7.04 -5.12 4.67
N GLU A 34 8.14 -4.36 4.65
CA GLU A 34 9.46 -4.96 4.67
C GLU A 34 9.74 -5.66 6.00
N GLU A 35 9.41 -5.01 7.11
CA GLU A 35 9.65 -5.60 8.42
C GLU A 35 8.78 -6.83 8.66
N ALA A 36 7.58 -6.83 8.13
CA ALA A 36 6.68 -7.96 8.29
C ALA A 36 6.97 -9.10 7.32
N GLY A 37 7.82 -8.87 6.32
CA GLY A 37 8.11 -9.89 5.33
C GLY A 37 6.95 -10.15 4.39
N ILE A 38 6.10 -9.16 4.18
CA ILE A 38 4.94 -9.27 3.30
C ILE A 38 5.36 -8.87 1.89
N GLU A 39 5.06 -9.71 0.90
CA GLU A 39 5.34 -9.36 -0.48
C GLU A 39 4.30 -8.38 -0.99
N TYR A 40 4.73 -7.46 -1.83
CA TYR A 40 3.85 -6.45 -2.38
C TYR A 40 4.38 -5.95 -3.71
N ASP A 41 3.46 -5.44 -4.53
CA ASP A 41 3.83 -4.71 -5.73
C ASP A 41 3.87 -3.23 -5.40
N LEU A 42 4.73 -2.50 -6.08
CA LEU A 42 4.96 -1.10 -5.76
C LEU A 42 4.81 -0.25 -7.01
N THR A 43 4.04 0.82 -6.90
CA THR A 43 3.98 1.86 -7.93
C THR A 43 4.41 3.17 -7.29
N TYR A 44 5.42 3.78 -7.88
CA TYR A 44 5.86 5.10 -7.47
C TYR A 44 4.97 6.15 -8.13
N VAL A 45 4.37 7.00 -7.31
CA VAL A 45 3.51 8.08 -7.80
C VAL A 45 4.37 9.33 -7.90
N ASP A 46 4.51 9.85 -9.11
CA ASP A 46 5.42 10.95 -9.39
C ASP A 46 4.72 12.29 -9.18
N PHE A 47 5.06 12.98 -8.10
CA PHE A 47 4.45 14.25 -7.76
C PHE A 47 4.79 15.35 -8.77
N SER A 48 5.96 15.26 -9.37
CA SER A 48 6.36 16.28 -10.35
C SER A 48 5.46 16.24 -11.57
N LYS A 49 4.85 15.09 -11.83
CA LYS A 49 3.90 14.91 -12.93
C LYS A 49 2.47 14.92 -12.43
N LYS A 50 2.26 15.17 -11.15
CA LYS A 50 0.95 15.22 -10.53
C LYS A 50 0.15 13.94 -10.72
N GLU A 51 0.84 12.81 -10.71
CA GLU A 51 0.18 11.52 -10.92
C GLU A 51 -0.83 11.19 -9.85
N GLN A 52 -0.64 11.71 -8.62
CA GLN A 52 -1.61 11.50 -7.56
C GLN A 52 -2.94 12.19 -7.86
N LYS A 53 -2.96 13.10 -8.82
CA LYS A 53 -4.18 13.78 -9.24
C LYS A 53 -4.74 13.25 -10.55
N ASP A 54 -4.11 12.21 -11.11
CA ASP A 54 -4.63 11.60 -12.32
C ASP A 54 -6.02 11.06 -12.10
N LYS A 55 -6.85 11.16 -13.14
CA LYS A 55 -8.23 10.73 -13.07
C LYS A 55 -8.35 9.27 -12.63
N ASP A 56 -7.52 8.40 -13.20
CA ASP A 56 -7.57 6.99 -12.86
C ASP A 56 -7.22 6.76 -11.39
N TYR A 57 -6.21 7.45 -10.90
CA TYR A 57 -5.81 7.31 -9.51
C TYR A 57 -6.93 7.75 -8.57
N ILE A 58 -7.54 8.90 -8.87
CA ILE A 58 -8.61 9.45 -8.04
C ILE A 58 -9.84 8.55 -8.06
N GLU A 59 -10.22 8.07 -9.23
CA GLU A 59 -11.44 7.30 -9.34
C GLU A 59 -11.32 5.88 -8.82
N ASN A 60 -10.15 5.27 -8.97
CA ASN A 60 -9.99 3.84 -8.69
C ASN A 60 -9.13 3.52 -7.51
N ILE A 61 -8.36 4.46 -7.00
CA ILE A 61 -7.40 4.17 -5.93
C ILE A 61 -7.65 5.03 -4.71
N ASN A 62 -7.59 6.35 -4.86
CA ASN A 62 -7.80 7.23 -3.72
C ASN A 62 -8.52 8.50 -4.15
N PRO A 63 -9.78 8.66 -3.76
CA PRO A 63 -10.55 9.85 -4.17
C PRO A 63 -9.97 11.16 -3.67
N ASN A 64 -9.12 11.12 -2.64
CA ASN A 64 -8.47 12.32 -2.14
C ASN A 64 -7.25 12.72 -2.96
N GLY A 65 -6.81 11.87 -3.89
CA GLY A 65 -5.67 12.17 -4.74
C GLY A 65 -4.39 12.32 -3.95
N ARG A 66 -4.14 11.42 -3.01
CA ARG A 66 -2.96 11.48 -2.15
C ARG A 66 -2.31 10.11 -2.06
N ILE A 67 -1.09 10.06 -1.55
CA ILE A 67 -0.40 8.82 -1.22
C ILE A 67 -0.18 8.83 0.29
N PRO A 68 0.05 7.69 0.91
CA PRO A 68 0.08 6.36 0.33
C PRO A 68 -1.32 5.75 0.20
N SER A 69 -1.44 4.77 -0.67
CA SER A 69 -2.68 3.99 -0.80
C SER A 69 -2.30 2.56 -1.12
N ILE A 70 -3.14 1.62 -0.72
CA ILE A 70 -2.96 0.22 -1.12
C ILE A 70 -4.25 -0.30 -1.72
N ILE A 71 -4.09 -1.29 -2.59
CA ILE A 71 -5.19 -2.12 -3.04
C ILE A 71 -4.90 -3.53 -2.58
N ASP A 72 -5.86 -4.12 -1.90
CA ASP A 72 -5.74 -5.51 -1.46
C ASP A 72 -6.52 -6.38 -2.43
N HIS A 73 -5.80 -6.99 -3.36
CA HIS A 73 -6.42 -7.81 -4.39
C HIS A 73 -7.05 -9.08 -3.82
N SER A 74 -6.57 -9.52 -2.67
CA SER A 74 -7.13 -10.71 -2.04
C SER A 74 -8.45 -10.43 -1.35
N ASN A 75 -8.82 -9.15 -1.24
CA ASN A 75 -10.06 -8.73 -0.60
C ASN A 75 -10.88 -7.90 -1.58
N ASN A 76 -11.13 -8.46 -2.75
CA ASN A 76 -11.96 -7.82 -3.79
C ASN A 76 -11.46 -6.43 -4.17
N ASP A 77 -10.15 -6.27 -4.27
CA ASP A 77 -9.52 -5.00 -4.65
C ASP A 77 -9.92 -3.86 -3.71
N PHE A 78 -9.98 -4.19 -2.42
CA PHE A 78 -10.32 -3.20 -1.40
C PHE A 78 -9.22 -2.16 -1.31
N CYS A 79 -9.59 -0.89 -1.38
CA CYS A 79 -8.63 0.21 -1.34
C CYS A 79 -8.59 0.81 0.06
N VAL A 80 -7.38 1.02 0.56
CA VAL A 80 -7.17 1.65 1.87
C VAL A 80 -6.20 2.81 1.68
N PHE A 81 -6.51 3.95 2.25
CA PHE A 81 -5.63 5.11 2.17
C PHE A 81 -5.49 5.74 3.56
N GLU A 82 -4.54 6.68 3.70
CA GLU A 82 -4.04 7.24 4.94
C GLU A 82 -3.08 6.26 5.59
N SER A 83 -1.87 6.76 5.87
CA SER A 83 -0.79 5.88 6.35
C SER A 83 -1.19 5.11 7.60
N GLY A 84 -1.85 5.77 8.55
CA GLY A 84 -2.26 5.10 9.78
C GLY A 84 -3.26 3.99 9.53
N ALA A 85 -4.24 4.26 8.65
CA ALA A 85 -5.25 3.25 8.33
C ALA A 85 -4.63 2.07 7.60
N ILE A 86 -3.66 2.33 6.72
CA ILE A 86 -2.97 1.27 6.00
C ILE A 86 -2.21 0.37 6.97
N LEU A 87 -1.48 0.98 7.90
CA LEU A 87 -0.70 0.19 8.85
C LEU A 87 -1.62 -0.66 9.73
N TRP A 88 -2.73 -0.09 10.16
CA TRP A 88 -3.67 -0.84 10.99
C TRP A 88 -4.30 -2.00 10.21
N TYR A 89 -4.72 -1.72 8.97
CA TYR A 89 -5.33 -2.74 8.12
C TYR A 89 -4.36 -3.91 7.91
N LEU A 90 -3.10 -3.60 7.58
CA LEU A 90 -2.11 -4.64 7.34
C LEU A 90 -1.78 -5.41 8.61
N ALA A 91 -1.70 -4.71 9.75
CA ALA A 91 -1.40 -5.35 11.01
C ALA A 91 -2.49 -6.36 11.37
N GLU A 92 -3.74 -5.99 11.15
CA GLU A 92 -4.84 -6.89 11.45
C GLU A 92 -4.90 -8.05 10.47
N LYS A 93 -4.73 -7.76 9.19
CA LYS A 93 -4.81 -8.80 8.17
C LYS A 93 -3.74 -9.87 8.35
N TYR A 94 -2.52 -9.44 8.64
CA TYR A 94 -1.40 -10.36 8.73
C TYR A 94 -1.02 -10.72 10.15
N ASN A 95 -1.75 -10.20 11.12
CA ASN A 95 -1.52 -10.47 12.54
C ASN A 95 -0.09 -10.15 12.94
N ARG A 96 0.38 -8.95 12.58
CA ARG A 96 1.73 -8.51 12.86
C ARG A 96 1.71 -7.21 13.62
N PHE A 97 2.64 -7.09 14.59
CA PHE A 97 2.87 -5.83 15.32
C PHE A 97 1.66 -5.33 16.08
N LEU A 98 0.73 -6.22 16.41
CA LEU A 98 -0.43 -5.85 17.21
C LEU A 98 -0.23 -6.30 18.65
N PRO A 99 -0.68 -5.49 19.61
CA PRO A 99 -0.69 -5.94 21.01
C PRO A 99 -1.58 -7.17 21.17
N LYS A 100 -1.25 -8.01 22.12
CA LYS A 100 -1.98 -9.27 22.31
C LYS A 100 -3.19 -9.13 23.23
N ASN A 101 -3.30 -8.01 23.93
CA ASN A 101 -4.42 -7.81 24.84
C ASN A 101 -4.90 -6.38 24.78
N ALA A 102 -6.05 -6.12 25.39
CA ALA A 102 -6.68 -4.82 25.31
C ALA A 102 -5.85 -3.69 25.91
N ASN A 103 -5.13 -3.98 26.98
CA ASN A 103 -4.30 -2.96 27.59
C ASN A 103 -3.20 -2.51 26.66
N GLU A 104 -2.58 -3.45 25.98
CA GLU A 104 -1.54 -3.12 25.02
C GLU A 104 -2.11 -2.35 23.84
N LYS A 105 -3.30 -2.70 23.41
CA LYS A 105 -3.91 -2.02 22.27
C LYS A 105 -4.28 -0.59 22.58
N SER A 106 -4.50 -0.27 23.84
CA SER A 106 -4.87 1.08 24.21
C SER A 106 -3.66 2.02 24.27
N ILE A 107 -2.47 1.49 24.19
CA ILE A 107 -1.27 2.28 24.17
C ILE A 107 -0.97 2.71 22.76
#